data_879aec4fbea48e430d7cbec4f61cb987
#
_entry.id   879aec4fbea48e430d7cbec4f61cb987
#
_cell.length_a   1.000
_cell.length_b   1.000
_cell.length_c   1.000
_cell.angle_alpha   90.00
_cell.angle_beta   90.00
_cell.angle_gamma   90.00
#
_symmetry.space_group_name_H-M   'P 1'
#
loop_
_entity.id
_entity.type
_entity.pdbx_description
1 polymer ?
#
loop_
_entity_poly.entity_id
_entity_poly.type
_entity_poly.pdbx_seq_one_letter_code
_entity_poly.pdbx_strand_id
1 'polypeptide(L)'
;MEYLIRLAQAHESFRRPEIEALSTLAQLHCEIVSYAESSPFCVARFPALDVTVARDDGSFESIDARIKNFESRSILSKCIYEIWGQGRDYDELHADVKSRSSYLWDRFRHVSFKFSVDCYGSTRDIDEQRHIINSFRYLDFKGKIKMKDPQVEFAVLEEWLPVASPSEIQENALPSNEAVDKIAGTSLRKVFLARKIGDSCRWLREKHDLKKRPYISTTSMDAELALLTANIALASPGKIFLDPFVGTGGFMVAAAELGAIALGSDIDGRSFRGKGLGLDQGVGANFQKYGLTHLFGDCLTSDLTNTPFRCPATALKSSDGRWLDGIICDPPYGVREGLKVLGTRLRQSRVEAADFTEEGTGHSEGSSLLTEVLINGVPAHTLPGYIPPKKPYSFARMLDDILDFAAKTLVDGGRIAFWMPSANENEAGEEEVTTIPTHRHLELKHECVQRFNKWSRRLLVYERVPWAFDSEGGINGSASREEALEASTGRTADELNPFRRRYFQSFGADRNGS
;
A
#
# COMPACT_ATOMS: atom_id res chain seq x y z
N MET A 1 4.59 29.24 -5.01
CA MET A 1 4.38 29.11 -3.54
C MET A 1 4.89 27.76 -3.09
N GLU A 2 5.51 27.66 -1.91
CA GLU A 2 5.97 26.39 -1.32
C GLU A 2 5.08 25.98 -0.17
N TYR A 3 4.92 24.66 -0.02
CA TYR A 3 4.08 24.05 1.00
C TYR A 3 4.91 23.09 1.84
N LEU A 4 4.60 23.02 3.13
CA LEU A 4 5.20 22.12 4.09
C LEU A 4 4.23 21.01 4.44
N ILE A 5 4.55 19.78 4.09
CA ILE A 5 3.82 18.58 4.51
C ILE A 5 4.44 18.10 5.82
N ARG A 6 3.65 18.07 6.89
CA ARG A 6 4.05 17.53 8.19
C ARG A 6 3.82 16.03 8.21
N LEU A 7 4.88 15.25 8.06
CA LEU A 7 4.82 13.80 7.96
C LEU A 7 4.68 13.13 9.32
N ALA A 8 3.99 12.00 9.35
CA ALA A 8 4.00 11.08 10.48
C ALA A 8 5.33 10.32 10.53
N GLN A 9 5.81 10.01 11.74
CA GLN A 9 7.05 9.25 11.93
C GLN A 9 6.72 7.75 11.95
N ALA A 10 6.31 7.24 10.78
CA ALA A 10 5.98 5.84 10.52
C ALA A 10 6.16 5.55 9.03
N HIS A 11 6.57 4.32 8.71
CA HIS A 11 6.61 3.79 7.33
C HIS A 11 7.31 4.73 6.34
N GLU A 12 8.55 5.13 6.62
CA GLU A 12 9.29 6.16 5.90
C GLU A 12 9.34 5.91 4.38
N SER A 13 9.57 4.67 3.95
CA SER A 13 9.64 4.29 2.52
C SER A 13 8.30 4.43 1.78
N PHE A 14 7.17 4.57 2.50
CA PHE A 14 5.83 4.75 1.92
C PHE A 14 5.44 6.22 1.73
N ARG A 15 6.14 7.17 2.39
CA ARG A 15 5.75 8.59 2.40
C ARG A 15 5.77 9.22 1.01
N ARG A 16 6.88 9.05 0.28
CA ARG A 16 7.01 9.57 -1.08
C ARG A 16 6.03 8.89 -2.05
N PRO A 17 5.90 7.55 -2.09
CA PRO A 17 4.88 6.88 -2.89
C PRO A 17 3.45 7.35 -2.61
N GLU A 18 3.09 7.63 -1.35
CA GLU A 18 1.77 8.18 -1.04
C GLU A 18 1.61 9.60 -1.60
N ILE A 19 2.59 10.50 -1.43
CA ILE A 19 2.55 11.87 -1.98
C ILE A 19 2.36 11.84 -3.51
N GLU A 20 3.08 10.96 -4.22
CA GLU A 20 2.97 10.81 -5.68
C GLU A 20 1.60 10.24 -6.10
N ALA A 21 1.05 9.30 -5.33
CA ALA A 21 -0.32 8.79 -5.55
C ALA A 21 -1.38 9.87 -5.32
N LEU A 22 -1.26 10.66 -4.24
CA LEU A 22 -2.15 11.78 -3.95
C LEU A 22 -2.09 12.86 -5.03
N SER A 23 -0.89 13.13 -5.57
CA SER A 23 -0.68 14.02 -6.72
C SER A 23 -1.50 13.55 -7.93
N THR A 24 -1.44 12.25 -8.23
CA THR A 24 -2.22 11.64 -9.32
C THR A 24 -3.73 11.73 -9.07
N LEU A 25 -4.18 11.37 -7.86
CA LEU A 25 -5.60 11.37 -7.48
C LEU A 25 -6.22 12.76 -7.45
N ALA A 26 -5.46 13.76 -6.99
CA ALA A 26 -5.90 15.15 -6.97
C ALA A 26 -5.75 15.86 -8.34
N GLN A 27 -5.16 15.19 -9.33
CA GLN A 27 -4.78 15.79 -10.63
C GLN A 27 -3.97 17.08 -10.44
N LEU A 28 -3.05 17.04 -9.50
CA LEU A 28 -2.27 18.18 -9.04
C LEU A 28 -0.80 17.83 -9.04
N HIS A 29 -0.05 18.31 -10.04
CA HIS A 29 1.39 18.02 -10.10
C HIS A 29 2.11 18.55 -8.86
N CYS A 30 2.78 17.63 -8.13
CA CYS A 30 3.52 17.91 -6.91
C CYS A 30 5.01 17.69 -7.14
N GLU A 31 5.80 18.76 -7.01
CA GLU A 31 7.25 18.71 -7.04
C GLU A 31 7.80 18.68 -5.61
N ILE A 32 8.54 17.64 -5.26
CA ILE A 32 9.24 17.56 -3.97
C ILE A 32 10.50 18.41 -4.07
N VAL A 33 10.51 19.53 -3.32
CA VAL A 33 11.65 20.47 -3.28
C VAL A 33 12.71 20.00 -2.29
N SER A 34 12.28 19.50 -1.12
CA SER A 34 13.18 18.98 -0.08
C SER A 34 12.48 17.89 0.71
N TYR A 35 13.13 16.74 0.81
CA TYR A 35 12.66 15.58 1.58
C TYR A 35 13.84 14.75 2.07
N ALA A 36 13.77 14.26 3.27
CA ALA A 36 14.64 13.21 3.81
C ALA A 36 13.78 12.25 4.65
N GLU A 37 14.06 10.95 4.60
CA GLU A 37 13.30 9.94 5.35
C GLU A 37 13.36 10.18 6.87
N SER A 38 14.50 10.66 7.37
CA SER A 38 14.70 11.00 8.78
C SER A 38 13.99 12.30 9.22
N SER A 39 13.54 13.15 8.26
CA SER A 39 12.86 14.42 8.59
C SER A 39 11.35 14.23 8.71
N PRO A 40 10.70 14.93 9.67
CA PRO A 40 9.25 14.98 9.74
C PRO A 40 8.63 15.93 8.71
N PHE A 41 9.44 16.56 7.87
CA PHE A 41 9.03 17.61 6.95
C PHE A 41 9.36 17.26 5.50
N CYS A 42 8.39 17.51 4.63
CA CYS A 42 8.58 17.51 3.18
C CYS A 42 8.16 18.87 2.63
N VAL A 43 9.07 19.55 1.93
CA VAL A 43 8.74 20.79 1.22
C VAL A 43 8.35 20.44 -0.20
N ALA A 44 7.16 20.87 -0.61
CA ALA A 44 6.60 20.60 -1.92
C ALA A 44 6.19 21.89 -2.63
N ARG A 45 6.15 21.85 -3.96
CA ARG A 45 5.65 22.92 -4.82
C ARG A 45 4.61 22.34 -5.77
N PHE A 46 3.60 23.11 -6.08
CA PHE A 46 2.53 22.74 -7.02
C PHE A 46 2.49 23.75 -8.18
N PRO A 47 3.29 23.54 -9.24
CA PRO A 47 3.43 24.51 -10.35
C PRO A 47 2.13 24.80 -11.09
N ALA A 48 1.25 23.81 -11.21
CA ALA A 48 -0.03 23.96 -11.93
C ALA A 48 -1.11 24.73 -11.15
N LEU A 49 -0.82 25.26 -9.96
CA LEU A 49 -1.76 26.08 -9.19
C LEU A 49 -1.95 27.49 -9.77
N ASP A 50 -1.05 27.96 -10.61
CA ASP A 50 -1.17 29.25 -11.27
C ASP A 50 -2.26 29.26 -12.35
N VAL A 51 -2.79 28.08 -12.72
CA VAL A 51 -3.89 27.94 -13.68
C VAL A 51 -5.20 27.75 -12.89
N THR A 52 -6.10 28.73 -13.01
CA THR A 52 -7.45 28.62 -12.46
C THR A 52 -8.24 27.55 -13.19
N VAL A 53 -8.68 26.52 -12.45
CA VAL A 53 -9.55 25.46 -12.99
C VAL A 53 -11.01 25.88 -12.78
N ALA A 54 -11.74 26.04 -13.88
CA ALA A 54 -13.19 26.26 -13.84
C ALA A 54 -13.89 24.99 -13.36
N ARG A 55 -14.87 25.14 -12.46
CA ARG A 55 -15.79 24.05 -12.08
C ARG A 55 -16.92 23.95 -13.12
N ASP A 56 -17.62 22.80 -13.11
CA ASP A 56 -18.78 22.55 -13.97
C ASP A 56 -19.90 23.59 -13.78
N ASP A 57 -19.97 24.23 -12.61
CA ASP A 57 -20.92 25.32 -12.29
C ASP A 57 -20.43 26.73 -12.70
N GLY A 58 -19.29 26.82 -13.38
CA GLY A 58 -18.66 28.08 -13.79
C GLY A 58 -17.89 28.82 -12.69
N SER A 59 -17.82 28.29 -11.49
CA SER A 59 -16.98 28.85 -10.43
C SER A 59 -15.52 28.35 -10.53
N PHE A 60 -14.59 29.11 -9.94
CA PHE A 60 -13.18 28.70 -9.87
C PHE A 60 -12.86 28.09 -8.51
N GLU A 61 -12.20 26.93 -8.51
CA GLU A 61 -11.73 26.34 -7.28
C GLU A 61 -10.52 27.12 -6.73
N SER A 62 -10.57 27.49 -5.44
CA SER A 62 -9.47 28.19 -4.80
C SER A 62 -8.24 27.27 -4.67
N ILE A 63 -7.06 27.88 -4.71
CA ILE A 63 -5.78 27.19 -4.48
C ILE A 63 -5.81 26.41 -3.16
N ASP A 64 -6.29 27.03 -2.08
CA ASP A 64 -6.42 26.39 -0.77
C ASP A 64 -7.33 25.16 -0.83
N ALA A 65 -8.44 25.19 -1.57
CA ALA A 65 -9.35 24.06 -1.70
C ALA A 65 -8.69 22.86 -2.42
N ARG A 66 -7.93 23.12 -3.48
CA ARG A 66 -7.19 22.09 -4.22
C ARG A 66 -6.11 21.44 -3.36
N ILE A 67 -5.33 22.25 -2.62
CA ILE A 67 -4.31 21.74 -1.70
C ILE A 67 -4.94 20.97 -0.53
N LYS A 68 -6.07 21.47 0.00
CA LYS A 68 -6.82 20.77 1.04
C LYS A 68 -7.36 19.43 0.55
N ASN A 69 -7.85 19.36 -0.70
CA ASN A 69 -8.30 18.11 -1.30
C ASN A 69 -7.16 17.09 -1.43
N PHE A 70 -5.99 17.52 -1.90
CA PHE A 70 -4.78 16.70 -1.96
C PHE A 70 -4.45 16.09 -0.59
N GLU A 71 -4.40 16.92 0.46
CA GLU A 71 -4.04 16.50 1.82
C GLU A 71 -5.10 15.62 2.48
N SER A 72 -6.37 15.86 2.18
CA SER A 72 -7.51 15.23 2.85
C SER A 72 -7.57 13.71 2.78
N ARG A 73 -6.76 13.08 1.92
CA ARG A 73 -6.64 11.63 1.75
C ARG A 73 -5.37 11.04 2.34
N SER A 74 -4.42 11.86 2.76
CA SER A 74 -3.14 11.35 3.26
C SER A 74 -3.29 10.58 4.57
N ILE A 75 -2.58 9.47 4.67
CA ILE A 75 -2.47 8.64 5.88
C ILE A 75 -1.15 8.92 6.59
N LEU A 76 -0.07 9.23 5.84
CA LEU A 76 1.27 9.44 6.40
C LEU A 76 1.63 10.90 6.64
N SER A 77 0.74 11.83 6.35
CA SER A 77 0.89 13.20 6.82
C SER A 77 -0.03 13.47 8.02
N LYS A 78 0.21 14.56 8.72
CA LYS A 78 -0.68 15.12 9.74
C LYS A 78 -1.51 16.26 9.15
N CYS A 79 -0.84 17.15 8.42
CA CYS A 79 -1.44 18.33 7.80
C CYS A 79 -0.47 18.96 6.80
N ILE A 80 -0.99 19.86 5.96
CA ILE A 80 -0.22 20.65 5.01
C ILE A 80 -0.35 22.15 5.33
N TYR A 81 0.76 22.85 5.15
CA TYR A 81 0.89 24.27 5.42
C TYR A 81 1.44 25.04 4.21
N GLU A 82 1.02 26.28 4.02
CA GLU A 82 1.66 27.25 3.14
C GLU A 82 2.84 27.89 3.89
N ILE A 83 4.04 27.81 3.33
CA ILE A 83 5.27 28.35 3.95
C ILE A 83 5.26 29.86 3.82
N TRP A 84 5.29 30.58 4.97
CA TRP A 84 5.42 32.02 5.04
C TRP A 84 6.85 32.47 5.27
N GLY A 85 7.67 31.61 5.84
CA GLY A 85 9.10 31.79 5.99
C GLY A 85 9.77 30.54 6.53
N GLN A 86 11.08 30.44 6.31
CA GLN A 86 11.94 29.34 6.80
C GLN A 86 13.35 29.86 7.11
N GLY A 87 14.04 29.19 8.02
CA GLY A 87 15.41 29.49 8.40
C GLY A 87 16.08 28.35 9.13
N ARG A 88 17.38 28.46 9.35
CA ARG A 88 18.16 27.57 10.23
C ARG A 88 18.04 28.00 11.69
N ASP A 89 17.71 29.28 11.90
CA ASP A 89 17.47 29.92 13.18
C ASP A 89 16.32 30.94 13.06
N TYR A 90 15.99 31.60 14.16
CA TYR A 90 14.92 32.59 14.19
C TYR A 90 15.25 33.90 13.47
N ASP A 91 16.51 34.30 13.39
CA ASP A 91 16.91 35.52 12.69
C ASP A 91 16.72 35.34 11.17
N GLU A 92 17.19 34.20 10.61
CA GLU A 92 16.93 33.85 9.20
C GLU A 92 15.43 33.71 8.95
N LEU A 93 14.68 33.04 9.84
CA LEU A 93 13.24 32.89 9.72
C LEU A 93 12.54 34.24 9.62
N HIS A 94 12.81 35.19 10.54
CA HIS A 94 12.18 36.49 10.54
C HIS A 94 12.53 37.32 9.31
N ALA A 95 13.74 37.22 8.81
CA ALA A 95 14.16 37.87 7.56
C ALA A 95 13.41 37.30 6.36
N ASP A 96 13.30 35.96 6.26
CA ASP A 96 12.57 35.29 5.16
C ASP A 96 11.07 35.57 5.24
N VAL A 97 10.43 35.55 6.43
CA VAL A 97 9.02 35.90 6.58
C VAL A 97 8.70 37.29 6.05
N LYS A 98 9.53 38.29 6.38
CA LYS A 98 9.36 39.66 5.88
C LYS A 98 9.52 39.78 4.38
N SER A 99 10.47 39.04 3.80
CA SER A 99 10.72 39.05 2.36
C SER A 99 9.68 38.26 1.58
N ARG A 100 9.38 37.04 2.04
CA ARG A 100 8.58 36.05 1.31
C ARG A 100 7.09 36.30 1.39
N SER A 101 6.54 36.71 2.54
CA SER A 101 5.10 36.70 2.79
C SER A 101 4.48 38.05 3.15
N SER A 102 5.25 39.16 3.23
CA SER A 102 4.70 40.46 3.63
C SER A 102 3.51 40.93 2.80
N TYR A 103 3.45 40.61 1.53
CA TYR A 103 2.32 40.95 0.65
C TYR A 103 1.01 40.22 0.99
N LEU A 104 1.08 39.14 1.80
CA LEU A 104 -0.09 38.39 2.24
C LEU A 104 -0.71 38.91 3.53
N TRP A 105 0.03 39.67 4.36
CA TRP A 105 -0.37 39.94 5.75
C TRP A 105 -1.66 40.74 5.84
N ASP A 106 -1.90 41.72 4.99
CA ASP A 106 -3.10 42.53 4.97
C ASP A 106 -4.38 41.71 4.77
N ARG A 107 -4.29 40.63 3.99
CA ARG A 107 -5.40 39.69 3.75
C ARG A 107 -5.89 39.04 5.04
N PHE A 108 -4.99 38.83 5.99
CA PHE A 108 -5.26 38.12 7.24
C PHE A 108 -5.33 39.04 8.48
N ARG A 109 -5.20 40.35 8.29
CA ARG A 109 -5.12 41.33 9.38
C ARG A 109 -6.31 41.28 10.34
N HIS A 110 -7.54 41.09 9.85
CA HIS A 110 -8.77 41.17 10.63
C HIS A 110 -9.47 39.84 10.88
N VAL A 111 -8.94 38.71 10.37
CA VAL A 111 -9.51 37.38 10.57
C VAL A 111 -9.18 36.85 11.97
N SER A 112 -10.06 35.99 12.51
CA SER A 112 -9.72 35.31 13.76
C SER A 112 -8.64 34.26 13.54
N PHE A 113 -7.68 34.21 14.43
CA PHE A 113 -6.50 33.37 14.27
C PHE A 113 -6.07 32.69 15.56
N LYS A 114 -5.22 31.66 15.42
CA LYS A 114 -4.38 31.14 16.51
C LYS A 114 -2.98 30.86 15.99
N PHE A 115 -2.03 30.84 16.93
CA PHE A 115 -0.69 30.30 16.72
C PHE A 115 -0.51 29.00 17.50
N SER A 116 0.25 28.07 16.92
CA SER A 116 0.74 26.86 17.58
C SER A 116 2.24 26.71 17.34
N VAL A 117 2.91 25.97 18.22
CA VAL A 117 4.33 25.60 18.08
C VAL A 117 4.41 24.09 18.09
N ASP A 118 4.96 23.49 17.03
CA ASP A 118 5.19 22.04 16.86
C ASP A 118 6.70 21.79 16.79
N CYS A 119 7.26 21.13 17.80
CA CYS A 119 8.67 20.80 17.88
C CYS A 119 8.87 19.31 17.57
N TYR A 120 9.83 19.01 16.73
CA TYR A 120 10.31 17.65 16.51
C TYR A 120 11.74 17.50 17.03
N GLY A 121 11.99 16.49 17.84
CA GLY A 121 13.29 16.24 18.47
C GLY A 121 13.59 17.11 19.68
N SER A 122 12.64 17.98 20.11
CA SER A 122 12.72 18.78 21.32
C SER A 122 11.33 19.11 21.85
N THR A 123 11.26 19.79 22.99
CA THR A 123 10.00 20.29 23.60
C THR A 123 10.16 21.74 24.00
N ARG A 124 9.06 22.50 23.95
CA ARG A 124 8.99 23.88 24.39
C ARG A 124 7.97 23.99 25.51
N ASP A 125 8.33 24.64 26.63
CA ASP A 125 7.36 24.99 27.67
C ASP A 125 6.42 26.11 27.20
N ILE A 126 5.40 26.41 28.01
CA ILE A 126 4.36 27.40 27.67
C ILE A 126 4.95 28.79 27.51
N ASP A 127 5.92 29.17 28.33
CA ASP A 127 6.50 30.51 28.31
C ASP A 127 7.46 30.68 27.12
N GLU A 128 8.23 29.64 26.77
CA GLU A 128 9.00 29.59 25.53
C GLU A 128 8.10 29.72 24.29
N GLN A 129 6.98 28.95 24.24
CA GLN A 129 6.02 29.04 23.14
C GLN A 129 5.44 30.47 23.05
N ARG A 130 5.09 31.08 24.16
CA ARG A 130 4.62 32.48 24.18
C ARG A 130 5.66 33.47 23.70
N HIS A 131 6.94 33.26 24.07
CA HIS A 131 8.03 34.10 23.59
C HIS A 131 8.17 34.00 22.09
N ILE A 132 8.19 32.78 21.55
CA ILE A 132 8.24 32.51 20.12
C ILE A 132 7.07 33.18 19.39
N ILE A 133 5.84 32.99 19.84
CA ILE A 133 4.64 33.58 19.22
C ILE A 133 4.72 35.11 19.25
N ASN A 134 5.17 35.69 20.37
CA ASN A 134 5.29 37.13 20.53
C ASN A 134 6.36 37.75 19.61
N SER A 135 7.37 37.01 19.18
CA SER A 135 8.39 37.50 18.23
C SER A 135 7.79 37.86 16.86
N PHE A 136 6.61 37.30 16.49
CA PHE A 136 5.88 37.58 15.26
C PHE A 136 4.89 38.76 15.35
N ARG A 137 4.93 39.60 16.40
CA ARG A 137 4.04 40.78 16.56
C ARG A 137 4.09 41.75 15.36
N TYR A 138 5.16 41.78 14.61
CA TYR A 138 5.29 42.62 13.41
C TYR A 138 4.32 42.22 12.28
N LEU A 139 3.69 41.03 12.28
CA LEU A 139 2.62 40.65 11.33
C LEU A 139 1.37 41.54 11.50
N ASP A 140 1.24 42.24 12.62
CA ASP A 140 0.22 43.25 12.94
C ASP A 140 -1.24 42.75 12.80
N PHE A 141 -1.49 41.48 13.17
CA PHE A 141 -2.85 40.91 13.14
C PHE A 141 -3.73 41.58 14.22
N LYS A 142 -4.89 42.10 13.79
CA LYS A 142 -5.90 42.77 14.62
C LYS A 142 -7.09 41.91 14.98
N GLY A 143 -7.21 40.74 14.33
CA GLY A 143 -8.30 39.79 14.53
C GLY A 143 -8.32 39.21 15.95
N LYS A 144 -9.43 38.57 16.33
CA LYS A 144 -9.56 37.90 17.63
C LYS A 144 -8.74 36.59 17.65
N ILE A 145 -8.02 36.37 18.74
CA ILE A 145 -7.41 35.09 19.04
C ILE A 145 -8.51 34.10 19.43
N LYS A 146 -8.64 32.99 18.68
CA LYS A 146 -9.60 31.93 18.97
C LYS A 146 -8.87 30.59 19.02
N MET A 147 -8.89 29.94 20.17
CA MET A 147 -8.26 28.60 20.33
C MET A 147 -9.08 27.48 19.69
N LYS A 148 -10.41 27.65 19.58
CA LYS A 148 -11.30 26.73 18.87
C LYS A 148 -11.85 27.40 17.61
N ASP A 149 -11.83 26.68 16.50
CA ASP A 149 -12.37 27.09 15.21
C ASP A 149 -11.95 28.53 14.79
N PRO A 150 -10.63 28.84 14.76
CA PRO A 150 -10.17 30.09 14.17
C PRO A 150 -10.39 30.04 12.65
N GLN A 151 -10.51 31.22 12.02
CA GLN A 151 -10.56 31.30 10.56
C GLN A 151 -9.21 30.93 9.92
N VAL A 152 -8.11 31.19 10.65
CA VAL A 152 -6.75 30.85 10.19
C VAL A 152 -5.91 30.34 11.35
N GLU A 153 -5.13 29.32 11.09
CA GLU A 153 -4.12 28.78 12.02
C GLU A 153 -2.73 28.98 11.44
N PHE A 154 -1.85 29.60 12.23
CA PHE A 154 -0.43 29.71 11.97
C PHE A 154 0.33 28.75 12.88
N ALA A 155 1.35 28.11 12.33
CA ALA A 155 2.22 27.23 13.10
C ALA A 155 3.69 27.65 12.95
N VAL A 156 4.40 27.63 14.05
CA VAL A 156 5.86 27.61 14.06
C VAL A 156 6.26 26.14 14.20
N LEU A 157 7.03 25.63 13.22
CA LEU A 157 7.44 24.24 13.19
C LEU A 157 8.96 24.16 13.28
N GLU A 158 9.46 23.44 14.29
CA GLU A 158 10.89 23.29 14.57
C GLU A 158 11.35 21.85 14.30
N GLU A 159 12.51 21.73 13.67
CA GLU A 159 13.25 20.47 13.54
C GLU A 159 14.54 20.54 14.33
N TRP A 160 14.65 19.70 15.34
CA TRP A 160 15.81 19.56 16.21
C TRP A 160 16.47 18.22 15.95
N LEU A 161 17.79 18.21 15.83
CA LEU A 161 18.55 16.99 15.72
C LEU A 161 19.55 16.87 16.86
N PRO A 162 19.88 15.62 17.28
CA PRO A 162 20.97 15.39 18.20
C PRO A 162 22.25 16.00 17.64
N VAL A 163 23.01 16.66 18.50
CA VAL A 163 24.39 17.04 18.18
C VAL A 163 25.21 15.76 18.23
N ALA A 164 25.63 15.24 17.07
CA ALA A 164 26.46 14.05 17.01
C ALA A 164 27.73 14.27 17.84
N SER A 165 27.98 13.41 18.81
CA SER A 165 29.27 13.37 19.50
C SER A 165 30.35 12.95 18.50
N PRO A 166 31.59 13.43 18.60
CA PRO A 166 32.68 13.07 17.68
C PRO A 166 32.97 11.56 17.60
N SER A 167 32.47 10.75 18.54
CA SER A 167 32.61 9.29 18.58
C SER A 167 31.51 8.50 17.86
N GLU A 168 30.41 9.15 17.45
CA GLU A 168 29.23 8.49 16.84
C GLU A 168 29.10 8.69 15.30
N ILE A 169 30.16 9.20 14.67
CA ILE A 169 30.23 9.31 13.19
C ILE A 169 30.41 7.93 12.52
N GLN A 170 30.60 6.88 13.30
CA GLN A 170 30.68 5.49 12.83
C GLN A 170 29.57 4.65 13.47
N GLU A 171 28.38 4.70 12.98
CA GLU A 171 27.41 3.61 12.92
C GLU A 171 25.99 4.14 12.79
N ASN A 172 25.33 3.77 11.71
CA ASN A 172 23.94 4.06 11.39
C ASN A 172 22.99 3.33 12.36
N ALA A 173 22.63 3.95 13.47
CA ALA A 173 21.53 3.49 14.30
C ALA A 173 20.60 4.65 14.66
N LEU A 174 19.38 4.63 14.12
CA LEU A 174 18.29 5.53 14.50
C LEU A 174 17.77 5.14 15.90
N PRO A 175 17.62 6.09 16.85
CA PRO A 175 17.03 5.79 18.15
C PRO A 175 15.53 5.52 18.01
N SER A 176 15.05 4.48 18.70
CA SER A 176 13.64 4.15 18.85
C SER A 176 12.86 5.23 19.62
N ASN A 177 11.58 5.41 19.28
CA ASN A 177 10.69 6.48 19.74
C ASN A 177 10.41 6.59 21.27
N GLU A 178 11.03 5.79 22.14
CA GLU A 178 10.76 5.77 23.58
C GLU A 178 11.80 6.49 24.46
N ALA A 179 12.85 7.08 23.88
CA ALA A 179 13.95 7.69 24.64
C ALA A 179 14.20 9.16 24.32
N VAL A 180 13.15 9.97 24.10
CA VAL A 180 13.31 11.42 23.90
C VAL A 180 13.07 12.16 25.22
N ASP A 181 13.64 11.70 26.32
CA ASP A 181 13.77 12.48 27.53
C ASP A 181 15.13 13.18 27.54
N LYS A 182 15.08 14.51 27.29
CA LYS A 182 16.15 15.49 27.53
C LYS A 182 17.57 15.05 27.18
N ILE A 183 17.82 14.89 25.88
CA ILE A 183 19.20 14.74 25.41
C ILE A 183 19.86 16.13 25.50
N ALA A 184 20.75 16.30 26.45
CA ALA A 184 21.70 17.42 26.44
C ALA A 184 22.50 17.37 25.14
N GLY A 185 22.20 18.29 24.20
CA GLY A 185 22.91 18.36 22.93
C GLY A 185 22.06 18.26 21.66
N THR A 186 20.80 18.67 21.65
CA THR A 186 20.06 18.90 20.40
C THR A 186 20.27 20.32 19.90
N SER A 187 20.41 20.50 18.59
CA SER A 187 20.47 21.81 17.94
C SER A 187 19.30 22.00 16.97
N LEU A 188 18.79 23.24 16.93
CA LEU A 188 17.79 23.64 15.95
C LEU A 188 18.42 23.55 14.55
N ARG A 189 17.80 22.75 13.65
CA ARG A 189 18.26 22.57 12.28
C ARG A 189 17.47 23.40 11.29
N LYS A 190 16.14 23.42 11.47
CA LYS A 190 15.21 24.16 10.62
C LYS A 190 14.05 24.68 11.44
N VAL A 191 13.57 25.83 11.07
CA VAL A 191 12.37 26.43 11.63
C VAL A 191 11.53 27.04 10.52
N PHE A 192 10.22 26.91 10.62
CA PHE A 192 9.26 27.41 9.64
C PHE A 192 8.18 28.23 10.36
N LEU A 193 7.75 29.33 9.73
CA LEU A 193 6.44 29.94 9.98
C LEU A 193 5.55 29.57 8.81
N ALA A 194 4.38 28.97 9.10
CA ALA A 194 3.52 28.50 8.03
C ALA A 194 2.03 28.63 8.39
N ARG A 195 1.19 28.86 7.39
CA ARG A 195 -0.27 28.92 7.49
C ARG A 195 -0.85 27.55 7.19
N LYS A 196 -1.63 26.99 8.09
CA LYS A 196 -2.30 25.70 7.91
C LYS A 196 -3.35 25.79 6.81
N ILE A 197 -3.31 24.84 5.87
CA ILE A 197 -4.28 24.73 4.76
C ILE A 197 -5.30 23.64 5.04
N GLY A 198 -4.86 22.46 5.48
CA GLY A 198 -5.75 21.33 5.69
C GLY A 198 -5.14 20.24 6.57
N ASP A 199 -6.03 19.39 7.07
CA ASP A 199 -5.70 18.20 7.83
C ASP A 199 -5.79 16.97 6.91
N SER A 200 -5.01 15.95 7.24
CA SER A 200 -5.05 14.63 6.63
C SER A 200 -6.22 13.78 7.15
N CYS A 201 -6.41 12.61 6.56
CA CYS A 201 -7.35 11.62 7.09
C CYS A 201 -6.67 10.53 7.95
N ARG A 202 -5.52 10.80 8.54
CA ARG A 202 -4.79 9.85 9.38
C ARG A 202 -5.63 9.22 10.51
N TRP A 203 -6.68 9.90 10.97
CA TRP A 203 -7.64 9.38 11.95
C TRP A 203 -8.36 8.10 11.48
N LEU A 204 -8.38 7.81 10.16
CA LEU A 204 -8.97 6.58 9.61
C LEU A 204 -8.26 5.32 10.14
N ARG A 205 -6.97 5.38 10.46
CA ARG A 205 -6.27 4.24 11.07
C ARG A 205 -6.90 3.83 12.40
N GLU A 206 -7.38 4.80 13.18
CA GLU A 206 -8.05 4.53 14.46
C GLU A 206 -9.50 4.07 14.27
N LYS A 207 -10.19 4.58 13.25
CA LYS A 207 -11.51 4.11 12.84
C LYS A 207 -11.47 2.63 12.49
N HIS A 208 -10.46 2.22 11.69
CA HIS A 208 -10.31 0.87 11.15
C HIS A 208 -9.40 -0.06 11.96
N ASP A 209 -8.99 0.34 13.15
CA ASP A 209 -8.18 -0.48 14.06
C ASP A 209 -8.75 -1.90 14.14
N LEU A 210 -7.89 -2.91 13.98
CA LEU A 210 -8.27 -4.33 14.00
C LEU A 210 -9.04 -4.72 15.26
N LYS A 211 -8.73 -4.09 16.41
CA LYS A 211 -9.44 -4.33 17.68
C LYS A 211 -10.91 -3.92 17.63
N LYS A 212 -11.28 -3.03 16.72
CA LYS A 212 -12.66 -2.55 16.54
C LYS A 212 -13.41 -3.29 15.45
N ARG A 213 -12.70 -4.12 14.65
CA ARG A 213 -13.24 -4.83 13.50
C ARG A 213 -13.98 -6.11 13.94
N PRO A 214 -15.23 -6.34 13.53
CA PRO A 214 -16.02 -7.52 13.93
C PRO A 214 -15.41 -8.84 13.48
N TYR A 215 -14.83 -8.88 12.27
CA TYR A 215 -14.27 -10.09 11.70
C TYR A 215 -12.80 -9.89 11.32
N ILE A 216 -11.92 -10.63 11.99
CA ILE A 216 -10.45 -10.61 11.78
C ILE A 216 -9.87 -12.02 11.87
N SER A 217 -8.64 -12.18 11.41
CA SER A 217 -7.78 -13.35 11.63
C SER A 217 -6.39 -12.91 12.10
N THR A 218 -5.55 -13.88 12.45
CA THR A 218 -4.14 -13.63 12.83
C THR A 218 -3.28 -13.10 11.68
N THR A 219 -3.76 -13.23 10.44
CA THR A 219 -3.08 -12.76 9.22
C THR A 219 -3.69 -11.47 8.67
N SER A 220 -4.66 -10.85 9.38
CA SER A 220 -5.26 -9.60 8.93
C SER A 220 -4.22 -8.48 8.86
N MET A 221 -4.20 -7.77 7.73
CA MET A 221 -3.33 -6.62 7.51
C MET A 221 -3.69 -5.47 8.47
N ASP A 222 -2.67 -4.80 9.00
CA ASP A 222 -2.84 -3.57 9.78
C ASP A 222 -3.62 -2.50 9.00
N ALA A 223 -4.46 -1.74 9.71
CA ALA A 223 -5.35 -0.77 9.09
C ALA A 223 -4.60 0.37 8.38
N GLU A 224 -3.50 0.87 8.97
CA GLU A 224 -2.69 1.94 8.38
C GLU A 224 -2.08 1.47 7.06
N LEU A 225 -1.48 0.27 7.04
CA LEU A 225 -0.88 -0.30 5.83
C LEU A 225 -1.92 -0.67 4.76
N ALA A 226 -3.10 -1.14 5.16
CA ALA A 226 -4.18 -1.42 4.20
C ALA A 226 -4.67 -0.13 3.51
N LEU A 227 -4.86 0.96 4.27
CA LEU A 227 -5.24 2.26 3.73
C LEU A 227 -4.15 2.86 2.83
N LEU A 228 -2.87 2.75 3.23
CA LEU A 228 -1.73 3.17 2.42
C LEU A 228 -1.66 2.41 1.09
N THR A 229 -1.81 1.09 1.14
CA THR A 229 -1.82 0.25 -0.07
C THR A 229 -2.92 0.70 -1.02
N ALA A 230 -4.12 0.96 -0.50
CA ALA A 230 -5.25 1.43 -1.29
C ALA A 230 -5.03 2.84 -1.89
N ASN A 231 -4.41 3.78 -1.15
CA ASN A 231 -4.02 5.09 -1.67
C ASN A 231 -3.00 4.98 -2.80
N ILE A 232 -1.92 4.20 -2.59
CA ILE A 232 -0.84 4.05 -3.57
C ILE A 232 -1.34 3.31 -4.82
N ALA A 233 -2.32 2.40 -4.66
CA ALA A 233 -3.02 1.74 -5.78
C ALA A 233 -4.06 2.64 -6.48
N LEU A 234 -4.26 3.89 -6.04
CA LEU A 234 -5.20 4.88 -6.60
C LEU A 234 -6.69 4.53 -6.40
N ALA A 235 -7.04 3.84 -5.31
CA ALA A 235 -8.45 3.58 -4.99
C ALA A 235 -9.22 4.90 -4.86
N SER A 236 -10.36 5.04 -5.55
CA SER A 236 -11.13 6.29 -5.59
C SER A 236 -12.57 6.04 -6.02
N PRO A 237 -13.49 7.00 -5.82
CA PRO A 237 -14.88 6.87 -6.25
C PRO A 237 -15.02 6.52 -7.73
N GLY A 238 -15.93 5.59 -8.03
CA GLY A 238 -16.20 5.12 -9.39
C GLY A 238 -15.24 4.07 -9.93
N LYS A 239 -14.25 3.66 -9.14
CA LYS A 239 -13.26 2.64 -9.48
C LYS A 239 -13.63 1.28 -8.94
N ILE A 240 -13.23 0.21 -9.66
CA ILE A 240 -13.47 -1.20 -9.29
C ILE A 240 -12.15 -1.85 -8.89
N PHE A 241 -12.09 -2.32 -7.65
CA PHE A 241 -10.91 -2.95 -7.06
C PHE A 241 -11.17 -4.41 -6.70
N LEU A 242 -10.18 -5.27 -6.93
CA LEU A 242 -10.21 -6.68 -6.58
C LEU A 242 -9.11 -7.02 -5.58
N ASP A 243 -9.46 -7.78 -4.55
CA ASP A 243 -8.53 -8.52 -3.69
C ASP A 243 -8.66 -10.02 -4.01
N PRO A 244 -7.72 -10.63 -4.77
CA PRO A 244 -7.79 -12.05 -5.13
C PRO A 244 -7.35 -13.01 -4.01
N PHE A 245 -6.94 -12.51 -2.86
CA PHE A 245 -6.58 -13.26 -1.64
C PHE A 245 -7.26 -12.64 -0.43
N VAL A 246 -8.57 -12.46 -0.53
CA VAL A 246 -9.36 -11.56 0.32
C VAL A 246 -9.27 -11.86 1.82
N GLY A 247 -9.09 -13.10 2.23
CA GLY A 247 -9.04 -13.48 3.64
C GLY A 247 -10.18 -12.89 4.45
N THR A 248 -9.89 -11.94 5.34
CA THR A 248 -10.88 -11.22 6.18
C THR A 248 -11.31 -9.87 5.61
N GLY A 249 -10.94 -9.54 4.38
CA GLY A 249 -11.37 -8.36 3.65
C GLY A 249 -10.71 -7.05 4.06
N GLY A 250 -9.50 -7.10 4.60
CA GLY A 250 -8.78 -5.90 5.07
C GLY A 250 -8.59 -4.85 3.98
N PHE A 251 -8.10 -5.27 2.82
CA PHE A 251 -7.90 -4.37 1.67
C PHE A 251 -9.20 -3.94 1.00
N MET A 252 -10.21 -4.83 0.94
CA MET A 252 -11.52 -4.45 0.44
C MET A 252 -12.13 -3.31 1.24
N VAL A 253 -12.08 -3.39 2.59
CA VAL A 253 -12.56 -2.32 3.48
C VAL A 253 -11.76 -1.02 3.25
N ALA A 254 -10.44 -1.11 3.08
CA ALA A 254 -9.61 0.06 2.84
C ALA A 254 -9.92 0.72 1.48
N ALA A 255 -10.08 -0.05 0.41
CA ALA A 255 -10.47 0.45 -0.91
C ALA A 255 -11.86 1.10 -0.87
N ALA A 256 -12.83 0.48 -0.18
CA ALA A 256 -14.19 1.01 -0.02
C ALA A 256 -14.21 2.28 0.84
N GLU A 257 -13.41 2.38 1.90
CA GLU A 257 -13.29 3.62 2.69
C GLU A 257 -12.82 4.80 1.83
N LEU A 258 -12.01 4.53 0.82
CA LEU A 258 -11.53 5.51 -0.15
C LEU A 258 -12.46 5.68 -1.36
N GLY A 259 -13.64 5.04 -1.34
CA GLY A 259 -14.73 5.24 -2.30
C GLY A 259 -14.78 4.26 -3.47
N ALA A 260 -13.88 3.28 -3.56
CA ALA A 260 -13.90 2.28 -4.63
C ALA A 260 -14.93 1.17 -4.34
N ILE A 261 -15.50 0.59 -5.40
CA ILE A 261 -16.25 -0.66 -5.31
C ILE A 261 -15.25 -1.80 -5.13
N ALA A 262 -15.40 -2.56 -4.05
CA ALA A 262 -14.46 -3.61 -3.68
C ALA A 262 -15.03 -5.01 -3.92
N LEU A 263 -14.33 -5.80 -4.72
CA LEU A 263 -14.57 -7.21 -4.99
C LEU A 263 -13.50 -8.05 -4.27
N GLY A 264 -13.86 -9.27 -3.86
CA GLY A 264 -12.93 -10.19 -3.24
C GLY A 264 -13.01 -11.60 -3.81
N SER A 265 -11.89 -12.33 -3.78
CA SER A 265 -11.90 -13.76 -3.99
C SER A 265 -10.87 -14.46 -3.11
N ASP A 266 -11.10 -15.73 -2.83
CA ASP A 266 -10.20 -16.58 -2.07
C ASP A 266 -10.40 -18.03 -2.49
N ILE A 267 -9.32 -18.80 -2.50
CA ILE A 267 -9.39 -20.24 -2.76
C ILE A 267 -10.12 -21.01 -1.65
N ASP A 268 -10.20 -20.43 -0.45
CA ASP A 268 -10.96 -20.93 0.67
C ASP A 268 -12.12 -20.00 1.03
N GLY A 269 -13.30 -20.24 0.46
CA GLY A 269 -14.48 -19.44 0.71
C GLY A 269 -14.90 -19.32 2.19
N ARG A 270 -14.36 -20.15 3.09
CA ARG A 270 -14.62 -20.03 4.54
C ARG A 270 -13.92 -18.83 5.14
N SER A 271 -12.79 -18.39 4.54
CA SER A 271 -12.00 -17.25 5.01
C SER A 271 -12.79 -15.95 5.03
N PHE A 272 -13.62 -15.70 4.03
CA PHE A 272 -14.44 -14.49 3.95
C PHE A 272 -15.89 -14.66 4.45
N ARG A 273 -16.36 -15.92 4.63
CA ARG A 273 -17.70 -16.24 5.15
C ARG A 273 -17.72 -16.56 6.65
N GLY A 274 -16.90 -15.89 7.46
CA GLY A 274 -16.94 -16.06 8.91
C GLY A 274 -16.73 -17.51 9.36
N LYS A 275 -15.71 -18.21 8.83
CA LYS A 275 -15.45 -19.64 9.04
C LYS A 275 -16.59 -20.54 8.54
N GLY A 276 -17.35 -20.09 7.56
CA GLY A 276 -18.48 -20.83 6.96
C GLY A 276 -19.86 -20.48 7.52
N LEU A 277 -19.98 -19.50 8.42
CA LEU A 277 -21.24 -19.05 9.00
C LEU A 277 -22.05 -18.11 8.09
N GLY A 278 -21.46 -17.61 7.00
CA GLY A 278 -22.07 -16.69 6.05
C GLY A 278 -21.35 -15.36 5.94
N LEU A 279 -21.61 -14.59 4.87
CA LEU A 279 -20.99 -13.28 4.65
C LEU A 279 -21.30 -12.29 5.76
N ASP A 280 -22.50 -12.32 6.32
CA ASP A 280 -22.93 -11.44 7.42
C ASP A 280 -22.14 -11.67 8.72
N GLN A 281 -21.48 -12.82 8.87
CA GLN A 281 -20.59 -13.16 9.97
C GLN A 281 -19.11 -13.07 9.57
N GLY A 282 -18.84 -12.73 8.32
CA GLY A 282 -17.51 -12.61 7.72
C GLY A 282 -17.19 -11.19 7.28
N VAL A 283 -16.71 -11.05 6.05
CA VAL A 283 -16.33 -9.76 5.46
C VAL A 283 -17.50 -8.79 5.41
N GLY A 284 -18.72 -9.25 5.14
CA GLY A 284 -19.93 -8.41 5.13
C GLY A 284 -20.16 -7.69 6.47
N ALA A 285 -19.88 -8.34 7.61
CA ALA A 285 -19.97 -7.71 8.92
C ALA A 285 -19.02 -6.50 9.06
N ASN A 286 -17.82 -6.57 8.46
CA ASN A 286 -16.88 -5.47 8.45
C ASN A 286 -17.43 -4.28 7.64
N PHE A 287 -17.98 -4.53 6.46
CA PHE A 287 -18.60 -3.49 5.63
C PHE A 287 -19.80 -2.85 6.31
N GLN A 288 -20.65 -3.65 6.95
CA GLN A 288 -21.81 -3.16 7.71
C GLN A 288 -21.37 -2.26 8.88
N LYS A 289 -20.35 -2.69 9.64
CA LYS A 289 -19.80 -1.93 10.78
C LYS A 289 -19.36 -0.52 10.38
N TYR A 290 -18.77 -0.36 9.20
CA TYR A 290 -18.22 0.91 8.74
C TYR A 290 -19.16 1.71 7.84
N GLY A 291 -20.38 1.19 7.56
CA GLY A 291 -21.36 1.85 6.68
C GLY A 291 -20.98 1.81 5.19
N LEU A 292 -20.17 0.82 4.79
CA LEU A 292 -19.61 0.70 3.44
C LEU A 292 -20.33 -0.33 2.56
N THR A 293 -21.49 -0.84 2.97
CA THR A 293 -22.22 -1.90 2.26
C THR A 293 -22.58 -1.57 0.82
N HIS A 294 -22.76 -0.29 0.50
CA HIS A 294 -23.04 0.19 -0.86
C HIS A 294 -21.82 0.10 -1.81
N LEU A 295 -20.61 -0.11 -1.28
CA LEU A 295 -19.37 -0.31 -2.04
C LEU A 295 -18.87 -1.76 -1.98
N PHE A 296 -19.64 -2.64 -1.34
CA PHE A 296 -19.36 -4.08 -1.28
C PHE A 296 -19.83 -4.76 -2.56
N GLY A 297 -18.88 -5.09 -3.44
CA GLY A 297 -19.16 -5.72 -4.72
C GLY A 297 -19.32 -7.23 -4.68
N ASP A 298 -19.08 -7.87 -3.52
CA ASP A 298 -19.21 -9.30 -3.22
C ASP A 298 -17.87 -10.07 -3.16
N CYS A 299 -17.95 -11.33 -2.70
CA CYS A 299 -16.82 -12.24 -2.58
C CYS A 299 -17.09 -13.59 -3.24
N LEU A 300 -16.11 -14.09 -3.98
CA LEU A 300 -16.19 -15.37 -4.71
C LEU A 300 -15.18 -16.39 -4.18
N THR A 301 -15.57 -17.67 -4.11
CA THR A 301 -14.57 -18.75 -3.96
C THR A 301 -13.95 -19.02 -5.32
N SER A 302 -12.66 -18.69 -5.44
CA SER A 302 -11.95 -18.78 -6.72
C SER A 302 -10.46 -19.04 -6.50
N ASP A 303 -9.88 -19.84 -7.38
CA ASP A 303 -8.44 -19.96 -7.56
C ASP A 303 -7.98 -18.94 -8.60
N LEU A 304 -6.97 -18.12 -8.30
CA LEU A 304 -6.42 -17.13 -9.22
C LEU A 304 -5.98 -17.77 -10.57
N THR A 305 -5.40 -18.98 -10.51
CA THR A 305 -4.92 -19.69 -11.70
C THR A 305 -6.04 -20.28 -12.55
N ASN A 306 -7.26 -20.38 -12.02
CA ASN A 306 -8.46 -20.89 -12.68
C ASN A 306 -9.68 -20.03 -12.29
N THR A 307 -9.59 -18.75 -12.56
CA THR A 307 -10.55 -17.75 -12.13
C THR A 307 -11.80 -17.69 -13.02
N PRO A 308 -13.00 -17.45 -12.46
CA PRO A 308 -14.21 -17.15 -13.22
C PRO A 308 -14.27 -15.69 -13.69
N PHE A 309 -13.36 -14.84 -13.22
CA PHE A 309 -13.31 -13.45 -13.67
C PHE A 309 -12.94 -13.36 -15.14
N ARG A 310 -13.56 -12.40 -15.83
CA ARG A 310 -13.30 -12.16 -17.24
C ARG A 310 -11.84 -11.80 -17.49
N CYS A 311 -11.12 -12.68 -18.18
CA CYS A 311 -9.74 -12.51 -18.62
C CYS A 311 -9.68 -12.79 -20.13
N PRO A 312 -10.03 -11.83 -21.02
CA PRO A 312 -10.06 -12.05 -22.45
C PRO A 312 -8.68 -12.46 -22.97
N ALA A 313 -8.61 -13.49 -23.82
CA ALA A 313 -7.36 -13.93 -24.44
C ALA A 313 -6.69 -12.81 -25.25
N THR A 314 -7.47 -11.86 -25.76
CA THR A 314 -7.02 -10.68 -26.52
C THR A 314 -6.60 -9.50 -25.62
N ALA A 315 -6.83 -9.57 -24.30
CA ALA A 315 -6.60 -8.44 -23.37
C ALA A 315 -5.14 -7.93 -23.34
N LEU A 316 -4.18 -8.77 -23.74
CA LEU A 316 -2.79 -8.36 -23.89
C LEU A 316 -2.52 -7.58 -25.17
N LYS A 317 -3.37 -7.71 -26.19
CA LYS A 317 -3.22 -7.07 -27.53
C LYS A 317 -4.19 -5.91 -27.76
N SER A 318 -5.23 -5.77 -26.94
CA SER A 318 -6.29 -4.79 -27.07
C SER A 318 -6.74 -4.33 -25.68
N SER A 319 -7.27 -3.12 -25.57
CA SER A 319 -7.92 -2.61 -24.34
C SER A 319 -9.29 -3.26 -24.12
N ASP A 320 -9.83 -3.97 -25.12
CA ASP A 320 -11.17 -4.53 -25.06
C ASP A 320 -11.29 -5.62 -23.99
N GLY A 321 -12.25 -5.45 -23.12
CA GLY A 321 -12.59 -6.44 -22.09
C GLY A 321 -11.82 -6.34 -20.80
N ARG A 322 -10.84 -5.47 -20.66
CA ARG A 322 -10.24 -5.11 -19.36
C ARG A 322 -11.20 -4.24 -18.57
N TRP A 323 -11.25 -4.42 -17.25
CA TRP A 323 -12.35 -3.85 -16.46
C TRP A 323 -12.00 -3.49 -15.02
N LEU A 324 -10.86 -3.94 -14.49
CA LEU A 324 -10.41 -3.59 -13.15
C LEU A 324 -9.59 -2.29 -13.19
N ASP A 325 -9.89 -1.38 -12.29
CA ASP A 325 -9.08 -0.18 -12.06
C ASP A 325 -7.92 -0.44 -11.12
N GLY A 326 -8.07 -1.40 -10.20
CA GLY A 326 -7.00 -1.78 -9.28
C GLY A 326 -7.10 -3.19 -8.73
N ILE A 327 -5.95 -3.71 -8.33
CA ILE A 327 -5.82 -4.98 -7.61
C ILE A 327 -4.97 -4.70 -6.38
N ILE A 328 -5.42 -5.13 -5.20
CA ILE A 328 -4.69 -4.97 -3.94
C ILE A 328 -4.73 -6.29 -3.18
N CYS A 329 -3.56 -6.83 -2.81
CA CYS A 329 -3.55 -8.11 -2.11
C CYS A 329 -2.30 -8.38 -1.27
N ASP A 330 -2.45 -9.32 -0.34
CA ASP A 330 -1.37 -9.91 0.45
C ASP A 330 -1.40 -11.43 0.23
N PRO A 331 -0.73 -11.92 -0.82
CA PRO A 331 -0.72 -13.35 -1.14
C PRO A 331 -0.13 -14.19 0.00
N PRO A 332 -0.51 -15.47 0.14
CA PRO A 332 0.06 -16.33 1.17
C PRO A 332 1.57 -16.55 0.95
N TYR A 333 2.39 -16.35 2.00
CA TYR A 333 3.86 -16.51 1.93
C TYR A 333 4.33 -17.96 2.12
N GLY A 334 3.40 -18.88 2.36
CA GLY A 334 3.71 -20.28 2.58
C GLY A 334 4.21 -20.62 4.00
N VAL A 335 4.31 -19.65 4.90
CA VAL A 335 4.80 -19.85 6.28
C VAL A 335 3.67 -20.27 7.22
N ARG A 336 2.62 -19.46 7.30
CA ARG A 336 1.43 -19.73 8.14
C ARG A 336 0.35 -20.45 7.37
N GLU A 337 0.15 -20.04 6.13
CA GLU A 337 -0.78 -20.65 5.17
C GLU A 337 0.03 -21.22 4.01
N GLY A 338 -0.20 -22.50 3.67
CA GLY A 338 0.48 -23.15 2.55
C GLY A 338 0.01 -22.58 1.22
N LEU A 339 0.95 -22.34 0.32
CA LEU A 339 0.67 -22.01 -1.07
C LEU A 339 -0.04 -23.18 -1.75
N LYS A 340 -1.24 -22.96 -2.28
CA LYS A 340 -2.09 -24.01 -2.83
C LYS A 340 -2.84 -23.49 -4.05
N VAL A 341 -3.03 -24.40 -5.01
CA VAL A 341 -3.95 -24.24 -6.14
C VAL A 341 -4.93 -25.40 -6.16
N LEU A 342 -6.04 -25.25 -6.85
CA LEU A 342 -6.99 -26.32 -7.08
C LEU A 342 -6.35 -27.45 -7.92
N GLY A 343 -6.66 -28.68 -7.60
CA GLY A 343 -6.23 -29.87 -8.31
C GLY A 343 -5.91 -31.05 -7.41
N THR A 344 -5.95 -32.26 -7.99
CA THR A 344 -5.53 -33.49 -7.36
C THR A 344 -4.03 -33.69 -7.53
N ARG A 345 -3.35 -34.27 -6.53
CA ARG A 345 -2.06 -34.90 -6.76
C ARG A 345 -2.33 -36.12 -7.66
N LEU A 346 -1.75 -36.16 -8.83
CA LEU A 346 -1.71 -37.39 -9.60
C LEU A 346 -0.99 -38.43 -8.71
N ARG A 347 -1.75 -39.37 -8.15
CA ARG A 347 -1.17 -40.58 -7.65
C ARG A 347 -0.63 -41.27 -8.90
N GLN A 348 0.69 -41.45 -9.00
CA GLN A 348 1.24 -42.47 -9.83
C GLN A 348 0.67 -43.82 -9.31
N SER A 349 -0.46 -44.22 -9.84
CA SER A 349 -0.87 -45.61 -9.78
C SER A 349 0.22 -46.37 -10.52
N ARG A 350 1.03 -47.14 -9.79
CA ARG A 350 1.70 -48.28 -10.37
C ARG A 350 0.61 -49.07 -11.10
N VAL A 351 0.50 -48.84 -12.38
CA VAL A 351 -0.14 -49.80 -13.27
C VAL A 351 0.89 -50.91 -13.35
N GLU A 352 0.69 -51.94 -12.54
CA GLU A 352 1.32 -53.24 -12.79
C GLU A 352 0.96 -53.61 -14.23
N ALA A 353 2.01 -53.82 -15.02
CA ALA A 353 1.89 -54.25 -16.39
C ALA A 353 1.12 -55.58 -16.43
N ALA A 354 -0.16 -55.48 -16.80
CA ALA A 354 -0.89 -56.65 -17.30
C ALA A 354 -0.80 -56.60 -18.82
N ASP A 355 -0.10 -57.57 -19.33
CA ASP A 355 -0.03 -57.98 -20.73
C ASP A 355 -1.35 -57.81 -21.46
N PHE A 356 -1.39 -56.96 -22.50
CA PHE A 356 -2.34 -57.07 -23.57
C PHE A 356 -1.65 -56.73 -24.89
N THR A 357 -1.54 -57.75 -25.70
CA THR A 357 -1.13 -57.78 -27.09
C THR A 357 -2.19 -57.14 -28.00
N GLU A 358 -1.65 -56.46 -29.02
CA GLU A 358 -2.11 -56.28 -30.40
C GLU A 358 -3.22 -55.30 -30.79
N GLU A 359 -2.74 -54.44 -31.72
CA GLU A 359 -3.35 -53.90 -32.94
C GLU A 359 -4.56 -52.94 -32.86
N GLY A 360 -4.28 -51.70 -33.28
CA GLY A 360 -5.34 -50.74 -33.64
C GLY A 360 -4.80 -49.34 -33.90
N THR A 361 -4.47 -49.05 -35.16
CA THR A 361 -4.16 -47.71 -35.69
C THR A 361 -5.28 -46.70 -35.39
N GLY A 362 -4.96 -45.61 -34.71
CA GLY A 362 -5.88 -44.48 -34.55
C GLY A 362 -5.20 -43.32 -33.86
N HIS A 363 -4.83 -42.29 -34.63
CA HIS A 363 -4.44 -40.99 -34.10
C HIS A 363 -5.59 -40.42 -33.22
N SER A 364 -5.39 -40.32 -31.92
CA SER A 364 -6.23 -39.50 -31.07
C SER A 364 -5.33 -38.50 -30.35
N GLU A 365 -5.52 -37.21 -30.69
CA GLU A 365 -5.02 -36.08 -29.98
C GLU A 365 -5.38 -36.20 -28.48
N GLY A 366 -4.38 -36.13 -27.60
CA GLY A 366 -4.52 -36.29 -26.16
C GLY A 366 -5.29 -35.14 -25.53
N SER A 367 -6.61 -35.24 -25.52
CA SER A 367 -7.46 -34.52 -24.62
C SER A 367 -7.33 -35.20 -23.26
N SER A 368 -6.64 -34.55 -22.28
CA SER A 368 -6.68 -34.97 -20.87
C SER A 368 -8.12 -34.77 -20.38
N LEU A 369 -8.93 -35.81 -20.46
CA LEU A 369 -10.26 -35.85 -19.87
C LEU A 369 -10.12 -35.63 -18.36
N LEU A 370 -10.54 -34.44 -17.89
CA LEU A 370 -10.77 -34.19 -16.48
C LEU A 370 -11.79 -35.22 -15.99
N THR A 371 -11.31 -36.26 -15.32
CA THR A 371 -12.20 -37.31 -14.79
C THR A 371 -13.03 -36.65 -13.69
N GLU A 372 -14.32 -36.48 -13.97
CA GLU A 372 -15.29 -35.93 -13.03
C GLU A 372 -15.37 -36.85 -11.78
N VAL A 373 -15.13 -36.28 -10.61
CA VAL A 373 -15.22 -37.05 -9.36
C VAL A 373 -16.70 -37.23 -9.02
N LEU A 374 -17.19 -38.47 -9.07
CA LEU A 374 -18.55 -38.82 -8.66
C LEU A 374 -18.57 -39.35 -7.23
N ILE A 375 -19.50 -38.86 -6.42
CA ILE A 375 -19.80 -39.38 -5.08
C ILE A 375 -21.22 -39.92 -5.15
N ASN A 376 -21.37 -41.23 -5.02
CA ASN A 376 -22.66 -41.92 -5.15
C ASN A 376 -23.39 -41.64 -6.50
N GLY A 377 -22.62 -41.52 -7.61
CA GLY A 377 -23.17 -41.24 -8.92
C GLY A 377 -23.54 -39.78 -9.18
N VAL A 378 -23.32 -38.89 -8.22
CA VAL A 378 -23.55 -37.45 -8.36
C VAL A 378 -22.20 -36.71 -8.47
N PRO A 379 -22.09 -35.75 -9.40
CA PRO A 379 -20.86 -34.94 -9.52
C PRO A 379 -20.51 -34.29 -8.18
N ALA A 380 -19.29 -34.53 -7.68
CA ALA A 380 -18.88 -34.09 -6.34
C ALA A 380 -19.00 -32.57 -6.16
N HIS A 381 -18.74 -31.78 -7.22
CA HIS A 381 -18.79 -30.32 -7.20
C HIS A 381 -20.22 -29.75 -6.98
N THR A 382 -21.26 -30.57 -7.20
CA THR A 382 -22.67 -30.16 -6.98
C THR A 382 -23.18 -30.46 -5.57
N LEU A 383 -22.38 -31.18 -4.76
CA LEU A 383 -22.80 -31.58 -3.41
C LEU A 383 -22.61 -30.42 -2.42
N PRO A 384 -23.61 -30.18 -1.51
CA PRO A 384 -23.47 -29.23 -0.44
C PRO A 384 -22.22 -29.53 0.43
N GLY A 385 -21.40 -28.52 0.69
CA GLY A 385 -20.20 -28.66 1.51
C GLY A 385 -19.00 -29.31 0.80
N TYR A 386 -19.06 -29.56 -0.50
CA TYR A 386 -17.89 -30.04 -1.25
C TYR A 386 -16.70 -29.07 -1.13
N ILE A 387 -15.56 -29.62 -0.74
CA ILE A 387 -14.29 -28.88 -0.69
C ILE A 387 -13.40 -29.44 -1.79
N PRO A 388 -13.10 -28.65 -2.85
CA PRO A 388 -12.28 -29.12 -3.93
C PRO A 388 -10.85 -29.44 -3.43
N PRO A 389 -10.23 -30.50 -3.97
CA PRO A 389 -8.86 -30.86 -3.61
C PRO A 389 -7.89 -29.74 -3.99
N LYS A 390 -6.89 -29.54 -3.16
CA LYS A 390 -5.86 -28.52 -3.32
C LYS A 390 -4.48 -29.18 -3.33
N LYS A 391 -3.57 -28.67 -4.14
CA LYS A 391 -2.17 -29.13 -4.21
C LYS A 391 -1.19 -28.00 -3.88
N PRO A 392 0.02 -28.31 -3.37
CA PRO A 392 1.06 -27.31 -3.16
C PRO A 392 1.40 -26.57 -4.45
N TYR A 393 1.80 -25.30 -4.32
CA TYR A 393 2.17 -24.45 -5.44
C TYR A 393 3.49 -23.71 -5.19
N SER A 394 4.20 -23.36 -6.26
CA SER A 394 5.44 -22.60 -6.19
C SER A 394 5.18 -21.12 -5.89
N PHE A 395 5.97 -20.53 -5.01
CA PHE A 395 5.88 -19.10 -4.70
C PHE A 395 6.23 -18.23 -5.91
N ALA A 396 7.33 -18.53 -6.60
CA ALA A 396 7.73 -17.78 -7.79
C ALA A 396 6.64 -17.82 -8.87
N ARG A 397 6.07 -19.02 -9.12
CA ARG A 397 4.99 -19.18 -10.10
C ARG A 397 3.73 -18.41 -9.73
N MET A 398 3.39 -18.34 -8.43
CA MET A 398 2.26 -17.54 -7.98
C MET A 398 2.46 -16.05 -8.26
N LEU A 399 3.68 -15.53 -8.12
CA LEU A 399 3.98 -14.12 -8.45
C LEU A 399 3.81 -13.86 -9.95
N ASP A 400 4.26 -14.77 -10.80
CA ASP A 400 4.06 -14.68 -12.26
C ASP A 400 2.56 -14.69 -12.62
N ASP A 401 1.79 -15.59 -12.01
CA ASP A 401 0.34 -15.69 -12.25
C ASP A 401 -0.41 -14.42 -11.77
N ILE A 402 0.02 -13.80 -10.66
CA ILE A 402 -0.53 -12.53 -10.16
C ILE A 402 -0.31 -11.43 -11.20
N LEU A 403 0.92 -11.29 -11.72
CA LEU A 403 1.23 -10.27 -12.72
C LEU A 403 0.53 -10.53 -14.05
N ASP A 404 0.47 -11.78 -14.50
CA ASP A 404 -0.23 -12.15 -15.74
C ASP A 404 -1.75 -11.89 -15.63
N PHE A 405 -2.37 -12.21 -14.49
CA PHE A 405 -3.76 -11.89 -14.21
C PHE A 405 -4.00 -10.36 -14.22
N ALA A 406 -3.13 -9.60 -13.55
CA ALA A 406 -3.21 -8.14 -13.52
C ALA A 406 -3.08 -7.53 -14.92
N ALA A 407 -2.12 -7.99 -15.72
CA ALA A 407 -1.92 -7.52 -17.08
C ALA A 407 -3.12 -7.77 -17.99
N LYS A 408 -3.88 -8.85 -17.75
CA LYS A 408 -5.08 -9.23 -18.52
C LYS A 408 -6.36 -8.52 -18.07
N THR A 409 -6.43 -8.08 -16.83
CA THR A 409 -7.68 -7.57 -16.26
C THR A 409 -7.68 -6.07 -15.98
N LEU A 410 -6.52 -5.47 -15.69
CA LEU A 410 -6.40 -4.04 -15.42
C LEU A 410 -6.59 -3.21 -16.68
N VAL A 411 -7.31 -2.10 -16.55
CA VAL A 411 -7.34 -1.03 -17.56
C VAL A 411 -5.96 -0.36 -17.68
N ASP A 412 -5.68 0.34 -18.77
CA ASP A 412 -4.44 1.12 -18.91
C ASP A 412 -4.38 2.21 -17.83
N GLY A 413 -3.24 2.34 -17.15
CA GLY A 413 -3.07 3.20 -15.98
C GLY A 413 -3.62 2.62 -14.68
N GLY A 414 -4.33 1.48 -14.72
CA GLY A 414 -4.74 0.74 -13.53
C GLY A 414 -3.54 0.14 -12.81
N ARG A 415 -3.63 0.00 -11.48
CA ARG A 415 -2.50 -0.45 -10.65
C ARG A 415 -2.78 -1.77 -9.95
N ILE A 416 -1.72 -2.59 -9.88
CA ILE A 416 -1.66 -3.68 -8.91
C ILE A 416 -0.68 -3.32 -7.80
N ALA A 417 -1.11 -3.48 -6.55
CA ALA A 417 -0.30 -3.33 -5.36
C ALA A 417 -0.37 -4.62 -4.53
N PHE A 418 0.73 -5.36 -4.45
CA PHE A 418 0.76 -6.60 -3.69
C PHE A 418 1.97 -6.69 -2.78
N TRP A 419 1.78 -7.40 -1.68
CA TRP A 419 2.81 -7.61 -0.69
C TRP A 419 3.57 -8.90 -0.97
N MET A 420 4.90 -8.86 -0.78
CA MET A 420 5.73 -10.06 -0.84
C MET A 420 6.77 -10.05 0.29
N PRO A 421 7.13 -11.23 0.83
CA PRO A 421 8.17 -11.33 1.83
C PRO A 421 9.55 -11.20 1.21
N SER A 422 10.50 -10.65 1.98
CA SER A 422 11.91 -10.57 1.62
C SER A 422 12.75 -10.98 2.82
N ALA A 423 13.83 -11.71 2.60
CA ALA A 423 14.83 -11.95 3.64
C ALA A 423 15.60 -10.64 3.89
N ASN A 424 15.93 -10.34 5.15
CA ASN A 424 16.88 -9.28 5.45
C ASN A 424 18.27 -9.74 5.01
N GLU A 425 19.12 -8.83 4.59
CA GLU A 425 20.53 -9.07 4.32
C GLU A 425 21.17 -9.62 5.60
N ASN A 426 21.61 -10.87 5.56
CA ASN A 426 22.32 -11.45 6.70
C ASN A 426 23.79 -11.05 6.64
N GLU A 427 24.44 -11.03 7.81
CA GLU A 427 25.87 -10.75 8.06
C GLU A 427 26.86 -11.61 7.24
N ALA A 428 26.41 -12.51 6.38
CA ALA A 428 27.20 -13.43 5.57
C ALA A 428 27.30 -13.08 4.07
N GLY A 429 26.92 -11.86 3.64
CA GLY A 429 27.29 -11.34 2.31
C GLY A 429 26.77 -12.10 1.09
N GLU A 430 25.85 -13.04 1.22
CA GLU A 430 25.19 -13.69 0.09
C GLU A 430 23.85 -13.00 -0.21
N GLU A 431 23.90 -12.06 -1.14
CA GLU A 431 22.74 -11.46 -1.81
C GLU A 431 21.96 -12.52 -2.59
N GLU A 432 21.08 -13.25 -1.96
CA GLU A 432 19.94 -13.76 -2.69
C GLU A 432 18.76 -12.81 -2.51
N VAL A 433 18.85 -11.69 -3.18
CA VAL A 433 17.74 -10.75 -3.37
C VAL A 433 16.58 -11.56 -3.91
N THR A 434 15.49 -11.63 -3.17
CA THR A 434 14.23 -12.14 -3.71
C THR A 434 13.93 -11.32 -4.96
N THR A 435 14.09 -11.92 -6.14
CA THR A 435 14.02 -11.21 -7.41
C THR A 435 12.65 -10.57 -7.55
N ILE A 436 12.63 -9.25 -7.79
CA ILE A 436 11.39 -8.53 -8.06
C ILE A 436 10.82 -9.07 -9.37
N PRO A 437 9.60 -9.63 -9.38
CA PRO A 437 9.01 -10.19 -10.59
C PRO A 437 8.73 -9.09 -11.60
N THR A 438 8.89 -9.38 -12.88
CA THR A 438 8.69 -8.42 -13.97
C THR A 438 7.66 -8.93 -14.97
N HIS A 439 6.93 -8.01 -15.59
CA HIS A 439 6.01 -8.35 -16.66
C HIS A 439 5.99 -7.22 -17.70
N ARG A 440 6.07 -7.57 -18.99
CA ARG A 440 6.20 -6.59 -20.10
C ARG A 440 5.09 -5.54 -20.21
N HIS A 441 3.90 -5.80 -19.64
CA HIS A 441 2.75 -4.90 -19.65
C HIS A 441 2.55 -4.16 -18.32
N LEU A 442 3.45 -4.33 -17.38
CA LEU A 442 3.37 -3.74 -16.05
C LEU A 442 4.69 -3.05 -15.72
N GLU A 443 4.64 -1.77 -15.45
CA GLU A 443 5.77 -0.96 -15.03
C GLU A 443 5.81 -0.85 -13.51
N LEU A 444 6.93 -1.21 -12.88
CA LEU A 444 7.11 -1.02 -11.44
C LEU A 444 7.18 0.49 -11.13
N LYS A 445 6.21 1.01 -10.41
CA LYS A 445 6.15 2.42 -9.98
C LYS A 445 6.76 2.63 -8.61
N HIS A 446 6.46 1.76 -7.67
CA HIS A 446 6.94 1.91 -6.29
C HIS A 446 7.32 0.57 -5.67
N GLU A 447 8.35 0.63 -4.85
CA GLU A 447 8.74 -0.41 -3.91
C GLU A 447 8.82 0.22 -2.52
N CYS A 448 7.98 -0.26 -1.59
CA CYS A 448 7.99 0.21 -0.21
C CYS A 448 8.34 -0.96 0.71
N VAL A 449 9.18 -0.72 1.73
CA VAL A 449 9.70 -1.77 2.60
C VAL A 449 9.19 -1.60 4.02
N GLN A 450 8.60 -2.65 4.57
CA GLN A 450 8.33 -2.77 6.00
C GLN A 450 9.32 -3.74 6.61
N ARG A 451 10.20 -3.24 7.47
CA ARG A 451 11.25 -4.03 8.13
C ARG A 451 10.73 -4.66 9.41
N PHE A 452 11.13 -5.91 9.68
CA PHE A 452 11.00 -6.62 10.94
C PHE A 452 12.40 -7.07 11.39
N ASN A 453 12.54 -7.55 12.61
CA ASN A 453 13.86 -7.93 13.16
C ASN A 453 14.63 -8.93 12.29
N LYS A 454 13.96 -9.98 11.78
CA LYS A 454 14.60 -11.09 11.05
C LYS A 454 14.23 -11.17 9.56
N TRP A 455 13.27 -10.40 9.11
CA TRP A 455 12.77 -10.42 7.74
C TRP A 455 12.10 -9.09 7.42
N SER A 456 11.78 -8.87 6.18
CA SER A 456 11.00 -7.71 5.74
C SER A 456 9.89 -8.16 4.80
N ARG A 457 8.94 -7.28 4.54
CA ARG A 457 8.03 -7.43 3.42
C ARG A 457 8.03 -6.17 2.59
N ARG A 458 7.83 -6.36 1.31
CA ARG A 458 7.82 -5.29 0.32
C ARG A 458 6.41 -5.14 -0.24
N LEU A 459 5.94 -3.92 -0.35
CA LEU A 459 4.81 -3.59 -1.19
C LEU A 459 5.35 -3.23 -2.57
N LEU A 460 5.01 -4.02 -3.58
CA LEU A 460 5.33 -3.74 -4.97
C LEU A 460 4.09 -3.18 -5.67
N VAL A 461 4.26 -2.04 -6.33
CA VAL A 461 3.17 -1.37 -7.04
C VAL A 461 3.52 -1.23 -8.50
N TYR A 462 2.74 -1.88 -9.35
CA TYR A 462 2.89 -1.80 -10.80
C TYR A 462 1.71 -1.09 -11.42
N GLU A 463 1.96 -0.39 -12.51
CA GLU A 463 0.96 0.27 -13.33
C GLU A 463 0.87 -0.41 -14.70
N ARG A 464 -0.34 -0.67 -15.15
CA ARG A 464 -0.59 -1.24 -16.47
C ARG A 464 -0.26 -0.20 -17.55
N VAL A 465 0.70 -0.53 -18.41
CA VAL A 465 1.10 0.33 -19.53
C VAL A 465 0.43 -0.12 -20.83
N PRO A 466 0.06 0.83 -21.73
CA PRO A 466 -0.47 0.49 -23.05
C PRO A 466 0.51 -0.39 -23.84
N TRP A 467 0.00 -1.19 -24.76
CA TRP A 467 0.83 -1.94 -25.68
C TRP A 467 1.60 -0.98 -26.59
N ALA A 468 2.94 -0.97 -26.48
CA ALA A 468 3.78 -0.33 -27.48
C ALA A 468 3.98 -1.32 -28.64
N PHE A 469 3.62 -0.92 -29.85
CA PHE A 469 3.68 -1.79 -31.06
C PHE A 469 5.09 -2.17 -31.51
N ASP A 470 6.14 -1.59 -30.92
CA ASP A 470 7.53 -1.72 -31.36
C ASP A 470 8.42 -2.41 -30.32
N SER A 471 8.35 -3.74 -30.29
CA SER A 471 9.52 -4.57 -29.98
C SER A 471 9.22 -6.00 -30.39
N GLU A 472 9.64 -6.37 -31.60
CA GLU A 472 10.01 -7.74 -31.97
C GLU A 472 11.21 -8.18 -31.10
N GLY A 473 11.02 -8.29 -29.82
CA GLY A 473 11.96 -8.85 -28.86
C GLY A 473 11.33 -10.09 -28.24
N GLY A 474 11.89 -11.23 -28.58
CA GLY A 474 11.51 -12.59 -28.28
C GLY A 474 10.59 -12.81 -27.09
N ILE A 475 9.59 -13.64 -27.31
CA ILE A 475 8.86 -14.38 -26.29
C ILE A 475 9.91 -15.07 -25.42
N ASN A 476 10.29 -14.48 -24.28
CA ASN A 476 10.84 -15.28 -23.20
C ASN A 476 9.68 -16.12 -22.71
N GLY A 477 9.60 -17.34 -23.27
CA GLY A 477 8.57 -18.29 -22.94
C GLY A 477 8.60 -18.56 -21.44
N SER A 478 7.58 -18.09 -20.76
CA SER A 478 7.21 -18.79 -19.53
C SER A 478 7.03 -20.25 -19.92
N ALA A 479 7.75 -21.14 -19.26
CA ALA A 479 7.53 -22.60 -19.42
C ALA A 479 6.03 -22.85 -19.45
N SER A 480 5.58 -23.73 -20.33
CA SER A 480 4.15 -23.98 -20.48
C SER A 480 3.56 -24.33 -19.10
N ARG A 481 2.31 -23.99 -18.87
CA ARG A 481 1.61 -24.27 -17.59
C ARG A 481 1.75 -25.74 -17.19
N GLU A 482 1.83 -26.63 -18.18
CA GLU A 482 2.01 -28.06 -17.99
C GLU A 482 3.43 -28.41 -17.53
N GLU A 483 4.48 -27.84 -18.12
CA GLU A 483 5.87 -28.04 -17.69
C GLU A 483 6.13 -27.53 -16.26
N ALA A 484 5.54 -26.39 -15.88
CA ALA A 484 5.64 -25.87 -14.52
C ALA A 484 4.84 -26.71 -13.50
N LEU A 485 3.75 -27.33 -13.94
CA LEU A 485 2.95 -28.25 -13.13
C LEU A 485 3.70 -29.57 -12.90
N GLU A 486 4.38 -30.08 -13.91
CA GLU A 486 5.25 -31.27 -13.82
C GLU A 486 6.49 -31.03 -12.97
N ALA A 487 7.10 -29.84 -13.05
CA ALA A 487 8.25 -29.45 -12.25
C ALA A 487 7.93 -29.33 -10.74
N SER A 488 6.66 -29.14 -10.37
CA SER A 488 6.22 -29.08 -8.96
C SER A 488 5.79 -30.45 -8.40
N THR A 489 5.66 -31.47 -9.25
CA THR A 489 5.19 -32.80 -8.88
C THR A 489 6.28 -33.54 -8.07
N GLY A 490 5.96 -33.93 -6.85
CA GLY A 490 6.88 -34.66 -5.97
C GLY A 490 7.78 -33.81 -5.08
N ARG A 491 7.79 -32.48 -5.22
CA ARG A 491 8.55 -31.56 -4.36
C ARG A 491 7.82 -31.21 -3.07
N THR A 492 8.57 -30.98 -2.02
CA THR A 492 8.06 -30.51 -0.72
C THR A 492 7.72 -29.02 -0.74
N ALA A 493 6.91 -28.54 0.20
CA ALA A 493 6.59 -27.12 0.33
C ALA A 493 7.83 -26.23 0.56
N ASP A 494 8.88 -26.76 1.20
CA ASP A 494 10.13 -26.04 1.47
C ASP A 494 11.03 -25.96 0.22
N GLU A 495 10.98 -26.97 -0.66
CA GLU A 495 11.68 -26.94 -1.95
C GLU A 495 11.02 -25.98 -2.95
N LEU A 496 9.71 -25.83 -2.85
CA LEU A 496 8.92 -24.92 -3.71
C LEU A 496 8.91 -23.47 -3.22
N ASN A 497 9.44 -23.22 -2.01
CA ASN A 497 9.45 -21.89 -1.41
C ASN A 497 10.74 -21.63 -0.60
N PRO A 498 11.77 -21.04 -1.22
CA PRO A 498 13.04 -20.72 -0.58
C PRO A 498 12.89 -19.80 0.64
N PHE A 499 11.97 -18.83 0.61
CA PHE A 499 11.68 -17.94 1.73
C PHE A 499 11.19 -18.74 2.94
N ARG A 500 10.24 -19.66 2.76
CA ARG A 500 9.72 -20.52 3.82
C ARG A 500 10.84 -21.34 4.48
N ARG A 501 11.72 -21.95 3.69
CA ARG A 501 12.85 -22.73 4.18
C ARG A 501 13.77 -21.89 5.09
N ARG A 502 14.13 -20.67 4.66
CA ARG A 502 14.98 -19.76 5.45
C ARG A 502 14.28 -19.25 6.70
N TYR A 503 13.00 -18.90 6.58
CA TYR A 503 12.20 -18.44 7.73
C TYR A 503 12.27 -19.44 8.87
N PHE A 504 12.06 -20.73 8.62
CA PHE A 504 12.13 -21.75 9.67
C PHE A 504 13.55 -22.06 10.13
N GLN A 505 14.56 -21.94 9.29
CA GLN A 505 15.97 -22.10 9.69
C GLN A 505 16.39 -21.00 10.67
N SER A 506 16.04 -19.74 10.43
CA SER A 506 16.37 -18.61 11.31
C SER A 506 15.68 -18.67 12.67
N PHE A 507 14.51 -19.30 12.79
CA PHE A 507 13.82 -19.54 14.07
C PHE A 507 14.22 -20.84 14.75
N GLY A 508 14.82 -21.78 14.02
CA GLY A 508 15.33 -23.06 14.58
C GLY A 508 16.65 -22.91 15.31
N ALA A 509 17.50 -21.98 14.90
CA ALA A 509 18.79 -21.71 15.53
C ALA A 509 18.66 -21.21 16.98
N ASP A 510 17.61 -20.42 17.29
CA ASP A 510 17.38 -19.89 18.64
C ASP A 510 16.88 -20.93 19.64
N ARG A 511 16.40 -22.10 19.20
CA ARG A 511 15.93 -23.19 20.10
C ARG A 511 17.03 -24.12 20.56
N ASN A 512 18.18 -24.11 19.89
CA ASN A 512 19.33 -24.98 20.22
C ASN A 512 20.45 -24.24 20.97
N GLY A 513 20.25 -22.97 21.33
CA GLY A 513 21.21 -22.10 22.01
C GLY A 513 20.84 -21.68 23.43
N SER A 514 19.86 -22.35 24.08
CA SER A 514 19.49 -22.08 25.48
C SER A 514 19.66 -23.34 26.33
#